data_32d5b0852017b7a39e34e39b0b3b1667
#
_entry.id   32d5b0852017b7a39e34e39b0b3b1667
#
_cell.length_a   1.000
_cell.length_b   1.000
_cell.length_c   1.000
_cell.angle_alpha   90.00
_cell.angle_beta   90.00
_cell.angle_gamma   90.00
#
_symmetry.space_group_name_H-M   'P 1'
#
loop_
_entity.id
_entity.type
_entity.pdbx_description
1 polymer ?
#
loop_
_entity_poly.entity_id
_entity_poly.type
_entity_poly.pdbx_seq_one_letter_code
_entity_poly.pdbx_strand_id
1 'polypeptide(L)'
;METVKTLILGGGPAGFTAAIYAARANLSPVVYEGIQPGGQLTTTTIIENFPGFPDGVDANTLMDSMRKQAANFGADIRQGTATAVDLGKHPFHVTIDGNKEIEAQTLIIATGAQAKYLGLPSEDKFKGAGVSACATCDGFFYRKRTVAVVGGGDTACEEALYLAGLAKKVYMIVRRDVFRASKIMQKKVLNTENIEVLWNCNTQEVLGDAMGVTGARLVRKDGTVFDIAIDGFFLAIGHTPASALFAPWIKLDENGYILTEGTSTQTSVPGVFAAGDVMDPRYRQAVTAAASGCKAARDAETFLLEHEN
;
A
#
# COMPACT_ATOMS: atom_id res chain seq x y z
N MET A 1 -16.10 -29.04 -3.48
CA MET A 1 -15.52 -27.76 -3.93
C MET A 1 -16.65 -26.72 -3.88
N GLU A 2 -16.39 -25.55 -3.34
CA GLU A 2 -17.38 -24.47 -3.25
C GLU A 2 -17.29 -23.60 -4.50
N THR A 3 -18.43 -23.29 -5.13
CA THR A 3 -18.47 -22.39 -6.31
C THR A 3 -19.07 -21.05 -5.92
N VAL A 4 -18.40 -19.94 -6.29
CA VAL A 4 -18.80 -18.56 -6.00
C VAL A 4 -18.85 -17.72 -7.27
N LYS A 5 -19.78 -16.74 -7.34
CA LYS A 5 -19.83 -15.81 -8.48
C LYS A 5 -18.64 -14.87 -8.50
N THR A 6 -18.35 -14.24 -7.38
CA THR A 6 -17.25 -13.27 -7.25
C THR A 6 -16.43 -13.57 -6.00
N LEU A 7 -15.16 -13.87 -6.19
CA LEU A 7 -14.19 -14.04 -5.12
C LEU A 7 -13.32 -12.79 -5.02
N ILE A 8 -13.16 -12.27 -3.80
CA ILE A 8 -12.33 -11.09 -3.51
C ILE A 8 -11.21 -11.52 -2.56
N LEU A 9 -9.96 -11.27 -2.94
CA LEU A 9 -8.80 -11.58 -2.13
C LEU A 9 -8.18 -10.30 -1.57
N GLY A 10 -8.34 -10.09 -0.27
CA GLY A 10 -7.83 -8.95 0.49
C GLY A 10 -8.93 -8.15 1.18
N GLY A 11 -8.74 -7.87 2.46
CA GLY A 11 -9.66 -7.14 3.36
C GLY A 11 -9.28 -5.68 3.61
N GLY A 12 -8.59 -5.03 2.65
CA GLY A 12 -8.29 -3.60 2.70
C GLY A 12 -9.40 -2.72 2.11
N PRO A 13 -9.17 -1.39 1.99
CA PRO A 13 -10.16 -0.45 1.43
C PRO A 13 -10.64 -0.84 0.03
N ALA A 14 -9.76 -1.36 -0.82
CA ALA A 14 -10.12 -1.84 -2.15
C ALA A 14 -11.05 -3.06 -2.08
N GLY A 15 -10.70 -4.08 -1.28
CA GLY A 15 -11.48 -5.31 -1.16
C GLY A 15 -12.85 -5.09 -0.54
N PHE A 16 -12.95 -4.34 0.57
CA PHE A 16 -14.25 -4.04 1.17
C PHE A 16 -15.12 -3.14 0.29
N THR A 17 -14.52 -2.17 -0.43
CA THR A 17 -15.30 -1.39 -1.39
C THR A 17 -15.79 -2.25 -2.55
N ALA A 18 -14.95 -3.13 -3.09
CA ALA A 18 -15.37 -4.09 -4.11
C ALA A 18 -16.52 -4.97 -3.60
N ALA A 19 -16.43 -5.47 -2.35
CA ALA A 19 -17.46 -6.28 -1.73
C ALA A 19 -18.80 -5.55 -1.58
N ILE A 20 -18.77 -4.26 -1.16
CA ILE A 20 -19.97 -3.41 -1.07
C ILE A 20 -20.66 -3.31 -2.43
N TYR A 21 -19.92 -2.97 -3.48
CA TYR A 21 -20.49 -2.77 -4.81
C TYR A 21 -20.94 -4.10 -5.45
N ALA A 22 -20.16 -5.17 -5.31
CA ALA A 22 -20.53 -6.49 -5.81
C ALA A 22 -21.78 -7.05 -5.10
N ALA A 23 -21.88 -6.89 -3.76
CA ALA A 23 -23.07 -7.32 -3.02
C ALA A 23 -24.32 -6.55 -3.45
N ARG A 24 -24.21 -5.23 -3.65
CA ARG A 24 -25.32 -4.39 -4.16
C ARG A 24 -25.74 -4.74 -5.59
N ALA A 25 -24.86 -5.32 -6.38
CA ALA A 25 -25.13 -5.85 -7.72
C ALA A 25 -25.60 -7.32 -7.73
N ASN A 26 -25.91 -7.91 -6.57
CA ASN A 26 -26.31 -9.32 -6.41
C ASN A 26 -25.28 -10.35 -6.92
N LEU A 27 -24.00 -10.01 -6.84
CA LEU A 27 -22.92 -10.92 -7.24
C LEU A 27 -22.51 -11.90 -6.12
N SER A 28 -23.17 -11.83 -4.94
CA SER A 28 -22.91 -12.69 -3.77
C SER A 28 -21.40 -12.83 -3.48
N PRO A 29 -20.67 -11.73 -3.25
CA PRO A 29 -19.24 -11.79 -3.12
C PRO A 29 -18.79 -12.53 -1.87
N VAL A 30 -17.77 -13.37 -2.03
CA VAL A 30 -17.02 -13.98 -0.93
C VAL A 30 -15.66 -13.26 -0.82
N VAL A 31 -15.34 -12.75 0.37
CA VAL A 31 -14.09 -12.04 0.66
C VAL A 31 -13.22 -12.87 1.56
N TYR A 32 -11.97 -13.10 1.18
CA TYR A 32 -10.94 -13.60 2.08
C TYR A 32 -10.01 -12.45 2.47
N GLU A 33 -10.00 -12.11 3.77
CA GLU A 33 -9.35 -10.90 4.29
C GLU A 33 -7.81 -10.95 4.25
N GLY A 34 -7.23 -12.15 4.14
CA GLY A 34 -5.78 -12.35 4.18
C GLY A 34 -5.23 -12.37 5.61
N ILE A 35 -3.89 -12.26 5.72
CA ILE A 35 -3.17 -12.35 6.99
C ILE A 35 -3.44 -11.13 7.89
N GLN A 36 -3.69 -9.96 7.27
CA GLN A 36 -3.88 -8.69 7.98
C GLN A 36 -5.24 -8.08 7.60
N PRO A 37 -6.33 -8.43 8.31
CA PRO A 37 -7.63 -7.81 8.12
C PRO A 37 -7.56 -6.28 8.27
N GLY A 38 -8.19 -5.54 7.35
CA GLY A 38 -8.08 -4.08 7.28
C GLY A 38 -6.87 -3.57 6.49
N GLY A 39 -5.90 -4.43 6.19
CA GLY A 39 -4.72 -4.13 5.37
C GLY A 39 -3.77 -3.12 6.02
N GLN A 40 -3.00 -2.40 5.20
CA GLN A 40 -1.95 -1.48 5.66
C GLN A 40 -2.49 -0.33 6.54
N LEU A 41 -3.75 0.06 6.42
CA LEU A 41 -4.34 1.12 7.25
C LEU A 41 -4.29 0.78 8.74
N THR A 42 -4.41 -0.49 9.12
CA THR A 42 -4.37 -0.91 10.53
C THR A 42 -2.99 -0.78 11.18
N THR A 43 -1.97 -0.36 10.43
CA THR A 43 -0.63 -0.08 10.96
C THR A 43 -0.44 1.36 11.43
N THR A 44 -1.41 2.24 11.18
CA THR A 44 -1.44 3.62 11.67
C THR A 44 -2.56 3.82 12.70
N THR A 45 -2.60 4.96 13.38
CA THR A 45 -3.59 5.26 14.41
C THR A 45 -4.74 6.11 13.87
N ILE A 46 -4.45 7.33 13.41
CA ILE A 46 -5.44 8.29 12.93
C ILE A 46 -5.26 8.51 11.43
N ILE A 47 -6.37 8.48 10.70
CA ILE A 47 -6.46 8.79 9.28
C ILE A 47 -7.16 10.13 9.12
N GLU A 48 -6.43 11.15 8.64
CA GLU A 48 -6.95 12.51 8.46
C GLU A 48 -7.30 12.81 7.00
N ASN A 49 -6.88 11.94 6.06
CA ASN A 49 -6.98 12.17 4.62
C ASN A 49 -8.00 11.29 3.91
N PHE A 50 -8.87 10.59 4.64
CA PHE A 50 -10.01 9.89 4.05
C PHE A 50 -11.24 10.82 4.07
N PRO A 51 -11.85 11.15 2.91
CA PRO A 51 -12.97 12.08 2.84
C PRO A 51 -14.18 11.63 3.68
N GLY A 52 -14.84 12.59 4.34
CA GLY A 52 -16.02 12.35 5.17
C GLY A 52 -15.74 12.38 6.69
N PHE A 53 -14.47 12.50 7.09
CA PHE A 53 -14.06 12.54 8.50
C PHE A 53 -13.27 13.84 8.78
N PRO A 54 -13.95 14.97 9.08
CA PRO A 54 -13.31 16.28 9.23
C PRO A 54 -12.32 16.34 10.41
N ASP A 55 -12.52 15.53 11.43
CA ASP A 55 -11.67 15.46 12.61
C ASP A 55 -10.72 14.25 12.61
N GLY A 56 -10.57 13.59 11.44
CA GLY A 56 -9.89 12.32 11.32
C GLY A 56 -10.72 11.15 11.85
N VAL A 57 -10.25 9.95 11.64
CA VAL A 57 -10.88 8.71 12.11
C VAL A 57 -9.81 7.72 12.54
N ASP A 58 -10.05 6.98 13.61
CA ASP A 58 -9.20 5.85 13.98
C ASP A 58 -9.18 4.80 12.85
N ALA A 59 -8.01 4.31 12.51
CA ALA A 59 -7.79 3.43 11.37
C ALA A 59 -8.57 2.11 11.46
N ASN A 60 -8.59 1.50 12.65
CA ASN A 60 -9.33 0.26 12.86
C ASN A 60 -10.85 0.52 12.81
N THR A 61 -11.31 1.65 13.38
CA THR A 61 -12.71 2.07 13.31
C THR A 61 -13.18 2.26 11.86
N LEU A 62 -12.35 2.87 11.00
CA LEU A 62 -12.68 3.01 9.58
C LEU A 62 -12.80 1.66 8.90
N MET A 63 -11.80 0.78 9.11
CA MET A 63 -11.77 -0.53 8.46
C MET A 63 -12.90 -1.45 8.96
N ASP A 64 -13.21 -1.43 10.25
CA ASP A 64 -14.35 -2.14 10.83
C ASP A 64 -15.69 -1.63 10.28
N SER A 65 -15.80 -0.32 10.06
CA SER A 65 -16.99 0.29 9.46
C SER A 65 -17.18 -0.15 8.01
N MET A 66 -16.10 -0.18 7.20
CA MET A 66 -16.15 -0.66 5.82
C MET A 66 -16.50 -2.15 5.75
N ARG A 67 -15.90 -2.95 6.64
CA ARG A 67 -16.19 -4.39 6.78
C ARG A 67 -17.67 -4.63 7.11
N LYS A 68 -18.17 -3.93 8.13
CA LYS A 68 -19.57 -4.00 8.54
C LYS A 68 -20.52 -3.59 7.42
N GLN A 69 -20.17 -2.52 6.69
CA GLN A 69 -20.97 -2.05 5.57
C GLN A 69 -21.06 -3.12 4.47
N ALA A 70 -19.96 -3.78 4.11
CA ALA A 70 -19.95 -4.87 3.14
C ALA A 70 -20.82 -6.05 3.61
N ALA A 71 -20.68 -6.47 4.87
CA ALA A 71 -21.49 -7.53 5.46
C ALA A 71 -22.99 -7.19 5.49
N ASN A 72 -23.35 -5.94 5.79
CA ASN A 72 -24.76 -5.49 5.81
C ASN A 72 -25.43 -5.58 4.42
N PHE A 73 -24.66 -5.50 3.33
CA PHE A 73 -25.16 -5.73 1.98
C PHE A 73 -25.12 -7.19 1.55
N GLY A 74 -24.67 -8.11 2.43
CA GLY A 74 -24.68 -9.55 2.15
C GLY A 74 -23.37 -10.10 1.61
N ALA A 75 -22.25 -9.36 1.71
CA ALA A 75 -20.94 -9.94 1.44
C ALA A 75 -20.57 -10.98 2.51
N ASP A 76 -20.11 -12.16 2.08
CA ASP A 76 -19.61 -13.21 2.97
C ASP A 76 -18.12 -13.00 3.23
N ILE A 77 -17.80 -12.48 4.40
CA ILE A 77 -16.44 -12.08 4.77
C ILE A 77 -15.81 -13.15 5.67
N ARG A 78 -14.72 -13.74 5.20
CA ARG A 78 -14.06 -14.90 5.80
C ARG A 78 -12.60 -14.61 6.11
N GLN A 79 -12.10 -15.22 7.16
CA GLN A 79 -10.67 -15.30 7.42
C GLN A 79 -10.03 -16.35 6.51
N GLY A 80 -8.77 -16.16 6.19
CA GLY A 80 -7.96 -17.06 5.38
C GLY A 80 -7.18 -16.34 4.31
N THR A 81 -6.19 -17.04 3.78
CA THR A 81 -5.23 -16.50 2.80
C THR A 81 -5.16 -17.42 1.58
N ALA A 82 -5.24 -16.85 0.38
CA ALA A 82 -5.00 -17.60 -0.85
C ALA A 82 -3.53 -18.06 -0.90
N THR A 83 -3.35 -19.37 -1.08
CA THR A 83 -2.02 -20.02 -1.11
C THR A 83 -1.67 -20.60 -2.46
N ALA A 84 -2.67 -20.87 -3.32
CA ALA A 84 -2.47 -21.25 -4.71
C ALA A 84 -3.63 -20.74 -5.56
N VAL A 85 -3.37 -20.52 -6.86
CA VAL A 85 -4.38 -20.17 -7.85
C VAL A 85 -4.11 -20.91 -9.17
N ASP A 86 -5.16 -21.30 -9.87
CA ASP A 86 -5.12 -21.73 -11.27
C ASP A 86 -6.08 -20.84 -12.06
N LEU A 87 -5.53 -19.94 -12.86
CA LEU A 87 -6.25 -19.00 -13.70
C LEU A 87 -6.25 -19.42 -15.19
N GLY A 88 -5.72 -20.61 -15.49
CA GLY A 88 -5.67 -21.16 -16.85
C GLY A 88 -6.99 -21.77 -17.32
N LYS A 89 -7.95 -21.91 -16.42
CA LYS A 89 -9.30 -22.47 -16.70
C LYS A 89 -10.36 -21.60 -16.06
N HIS A 90 -11.56 -21.62 -16.63
CA HIS A 90 -12.74 -20.97 -16.06
C HIS A 90 -13.81 -22.06 -15.74
N PRO A 91 -14.42 -22.06 -14.54
CA PRO A 91 -14.19 -21.14 -13.42
C PRO A 91 -12.76 -21.24 -12.85
N PHE A 92 -12.30 -20.13 -12.22
CA PHE A 92 -10.95 -20.05 -11.63
C PHE A 92 -10.87 -20.86 -10.35
N HIS A 93 -9.75 -21.56 -10.15
CA HIS A 93 -9.51 -22.33 -8.95
C HIS A 93 -8.62 -21.57 -7.98
N VAL A 94 -9.01 -21.47 -6.72
CA VAL A 94 -8.26 -20.81 -5.65
C VAL A 94 -8.21 -21.71 -4.41
N THR A 95 -6.99 -21.94 -3.91
CA THR A 95 -6.77 -22.68 -2.67
C THR A 95 -6.56 -21.68 -1.52
N ILE A 96 -7.35 -21.81 -0.48
CA ILE A 96 -7.24 -21.02 0.76
C ILE A 96 -6.61 -21.88 1.84
N ASP A 97 -5.63 -21.32 2.56
CA ASP A 97 -4.92 -21.93 3.69
C ASP A 97 -4.38 -23.35 3.41
N GLY A 98 -4.05 -23.61 2.14
CA GLY A 98 -3.48 -24.89 1.68
C GLY A 98 -4.43 -26.07 1.58
N ASN A 99 -5.71 -25.92 1.93
CA ASN A 99 -6.64 -27.05 1.99
C ASN A 99 -8.08 -26.79 1.55
N LYS A 100 -8.52 -25.56 1.47
CA LYS A 100 -9.88 -25.21 1.05
C LYS A 100 -9.91 -24.77 -0.41
N GLU A 101 -10.57 -25.54 -1.26
CA GLU A 101 -10.69 -25.30 -2.69
C GLU A 101 -11.97 -24.53 -3.02
N ILE A 102 -11.82 -23.47 -3.82
CA ILE A 102 -12.92 -22.60 -4.28
C ILE A 102 -12.85 -22.47 -5.80
N GLU A 103 -13.99 -22.60 -6.46
CA GLU A 103 -14.20 -22.22 -7.84
C GLU A 103 -14.86 -20.84 -7.91
N ALA A 104 -14.29 -19.91 -8.66
CA ALA A 104 -14.80 -18.55 -8.80
C ALA A 104 -15.08 -18.22 -10.27
N GLN A 105 -16.25 -17.65 -10.56
CA GLN A 105 -16.58 -17.17 -11.90
C GLN A 105 -15.85 -15.86 -12.21
N THR A 106 -15.64 -15.00 -11.21
CA THR A 106 -14.79 -13.80 -11.30
C THR A 106 -13.90 -13.69 -10.07
N LEU A 107 -12.70 -13.13 -10.27
CA LEU A 107 -11.72 -12.93 -9.21
C LEU A 107 -11.29 -11.46 -9.14
N ILE A 108 -11.39 -10.85 -7.96
CA ILE A 108 -10.84 -9.51 -7.68
C ILE A 108 -9.63 -9.64 -6.76
N ILE A 109 -8.47 -9.28 -7.25
CA ILE A 109 -7.20 -9.28 -6.51
C ILE A 109 -7.04 -7.91 -5.86
N ALA A 110 -7.20 -7.86 -4.53
CA ALA A 110 -7.11 -6.66 -3.71
C ALA A 110 -6.10 -6.82 -2.56
N THR A 111 -5.03 -7.58 -2.83
CA THR A 111 -4.03 -8.03 -1.86
C THR A 111 -3.07 -6.95 -1.39
N GLY A 112 -3.09 -5.77 -2.03
CA GLY A 112 -2.33 -4.61 -1.63
C GLY A 112 -0.83 -4.69 -1.90
N ALA A 113 -0.06 -3.84 -1.21
CA ALA A 113 1.40 -3.80 -1.28
C ALA A 113 1.97 -3.52 0.11
N GLN A 114 3.18 -3.98 0.37
CA GLN A 114 3.89 -3.76 1.63
C GLN A 114 5.03 -2.77 1.44
N ALA A 115 5.14 -1.80 2.34
CA ALA A 115 6.27 -0.89 2.37
C ALA A 115 7.57 -1.65 2.68
N LYS A 116 8.66 -1.26 2.02
CA LYS A 116 9.98 -1.78 2.32
C LYS A 116 10.59 -1.01 3.49
N TYR A 117 11.22 -1.76 4.39
CA TYR A 117 11.96 -1.24 5.52
C TYR A 117 13.45 -1.59 5.37
N LEU A 118 14.31 -0.93 6.14
CA LEU A 118 15.74 -1.26 6.16
C LEU A 118 16.02 -2.57 6.90
N GLY A 119 15.07 -3.04 7.71
CA GLY A 119 15.20 -4.25 8.53
C GLY A 119 15.93 -4.00 9.85
N LEU A 120 15.93 -2.76 10.32
CA LEU A 120 16.53 -2.41 11.60
C LEU A 120 15.54 -2.68 12.74
N PRO A 121 15.96 -3.33 13.85
CA PRO A 121 15.07 -3.53 15.02
C PRO A 121 14.51 -2.22 15.58
N SER A 122 15.25 -1.12 15.44
CA SER A 122 14.83 0.22 15.85
C SER A 122 13.68 0.77 15.00
N GLU A 123 13.54 0.38 13.73
CA GLU A 123 12.39 0.78 12.90
C GLU A 123 11.10 0.20 13.48
N ASP A 124 11.09 -1.09 13.82
CA ASP A 124 9.91 -1.76 14.36
C ASP A 124 9.46 -1.15 15.69
N LYS A 125 10.42 -0.73 16.52
CA LYS A 125 10.15 -0.09 17.82
C LYS A 125 9.41 1.25 17.66
N PHE A 126 9.69 2.00 16.59
CA PHE A 126 9.17 3.35 16.40
C PHE A 126 8.15 3.46 15.25
N LYS A 127 7.68 2.35 14.68
CA LYS A 127 6.56 2.36 13.73
C LYS A 127 5.34 3.00 14.37
N GLY A 128 4.76 4.01 13.70
CA GLY A 128 3.64 4.79 14.23
C GLY A 128 4.02 5.80 15.33
N ALA A 129 5.27 5.78 15.81
CA ALA A 129 5.81 6.70 16.80
C ALA A 129 7.01 7.49 16.25
N GLY A 130 6.97 7.84 14.97
CA GLY A 130 8.02 8.62 14.30
C GLY A 130 8.64 7.95 13.07
N VAL A 131 8.53 6.63 12.91
CA VAL A 131 8.90 5.91 11.69
C VAL A 131 7.67 5.72 10.82
N SER A 132 7.73 6.19 9.57
CA SER A 132 6.66 6.11 8.57
C SER A 132 7.20 5.70 7.21
N ALA A 133 6.36 5.11 6.38
CA ALA A 133 6.64 4.81 4.97
C ALA A 133 5.70 5.58 4.01
N CYS A 134 5.04 6.64 4.49
CA CYS A 134 4.10 7.43 3.71
C CYS A 134 4.14 8.91 4.15
N ALA A 135 4.86 9.75 3.41
CA ALA A 135 4.94 11.18 3.72
C ALA A 135 3.59 11.90 3.57
N THR A 136 2.75 11.52 2.62
CA THR A 136 1.42 12.11 2.42
C THR A 136 0.41 11.70 3.49
N CYS A 137 0.65 10.59 4.18
CA CYS A 137 -0.18 10.13 5.29
C CYS A 137 0.18 10.89 6.59
N ASP A 138 1.46 10.90 6.93
CA ASP A 138 1.92 11.28 8.27
C ASP A 138 2.66 12.63 8.29
N GLY A 139 3.03 13.18 7.14
CA GLY A 139 3.87 14.39 7.04
C GLY A 139 3.26 15.62 7.73
N PHE A 140 1.93 15.71 7.80
CA PHE A 140 1.25 16.83 8.46
C PHE A 140 1.56 16.91 9.96
N PHE A 141 1.77 15.78 10.66
CA PHE A 141 2.15 15.74 12.08
C PHE A 141 3.54 16.31 12.35
N TYR A 142 4.37 16.48 11.30
CA TYR A 142 5.74 16.98 11.39
C TYR A 142 5.91 18.42 10.91
N ARG A 143 4.81 19.20 10.87
CA ARG A 143 4.88 20.63 10.55
C ARG A 143 5.83 21.35 11.49
N LYS A 144 6.73 22.16 10.88
CA LYS A 144 7.78 22.95 11.58
C LYS A 144 8.79 22.08 12.37
N ARG A 145 8.80 20.77 12.19
CA ARG A 145 9.77 19.84 12.79
C ARG A 145 10.89 19.49 11.81
N THR A 146 11.89 18.78 12.30
CA THR A 146 13.00 18.26 11.47
C THR A 146 12.74 16.78 11.17
N VAL A 147 12.82 16.38 9.90
CA VAL A 147 12.57 15.01 9.49
C VAL A 147 13.68 14.46 8.60
N ALA A 148 13.78 13.15 8.50
CA ALA A 148 14.63 12.48 7.54
C ALA A 148 13.83 11.64 6.56
N VAL A 149 14.27 11.60 5.29
CA VAL A 149 13.74 10.74 4.23
C VAL A 149 14.86 9.83 3.73
N VAL A 150 14.65 8.53 3.80
CA VAL A 150 15.60 7.54 3.28
C VAL A 150 15.22 7.16 1.87
N GLY A 151 16.12 7.39 0.93
CA GLY A 151 15.92 7.03 -0.47
C GLY A 151 16.59 8.01 -1.42
N GLY A 152 16.65 7.64 -2.71
CA GLY A 152 17.26 8.46 -3.76
C GLY A 152 16.64 8.26 -5.14
N GLY A 153 15.44 7.68 -5.21
CA GLY A 153 14.60 7.60 -6.42
C GLY A 153 13.59 8.75 -6.51
N ASP A 154 12.78 8.76 -7.57
CA ASP A 154 11.76 9.80 -7.77
C ASP A 154 10.80 9.90 -6.58
N THR A 155 10.27 8.78 -6.07
CA THR A 155 9.41 8.76 -4.89
C THR A 155 10.07 9.45 -3.67
N ALA A 156 11.35 9.16 -3.40
CA ALA A 156 12.05 9.79 -2.28
C ALA A 156 12.21 11.30 -2.46
N CYS A 157 12.45 11.74 -3.70
CA CYS A 157 12.52 13.17 -4.02
C CYS A 157 11.14 13.84 -3.90
N GLU A 158 10.07 13.18 -4.35
CA GLU A 158 8.68 13.67 -4.23
C GLU A 158 8.28 13.81 -2.76
N GLU A 159 8.54 12.79 -1.95
CA GLU A 159 8.26 12.81 -0.52
C GLU A 159 9.08 13.87 0.23
N ALA A 160 10.37 14.01 -0.10
CA ALA A 160 11.21 15.05 0.49
C ALA A 160 10.73 16.45 0.15
N LEU A 161 10.31 16.71 -1.10
CA LEU A 161 9.74 17.99 -1.52
C LEU A 161 8.39 18.26 -0.84
N TYR A 162 7.53 17.26 -0.71
CA TYR A 162 6.27 17.37 0.02
C TYR A 162 6.52 17.75 1.48
N LEU A 163 7.42 17.01 2.16
CA LEU A 163 7.79 17.28 3.55
C LEU A 163 8.48 18.64 3.72
N ALA A 164 9.27 19.09 2.75
CA ALA A 164 9.91 20.42 2.78
C ALA A 164 8.89 21.56 2.81
N GLY A 165 7.69 21.36 2.21
CA GLY A 165 6.57 22.31 2.31
C GLY A 165 5.93 22.39 3.70
N LEU A 166 6.17 21.42 4.57
CA LEU A 166 5.59 21.33 5.91
C LEU A 166 6.62 21.48 7.02
N ALA A 167 7.73 20.78 6.90
CA ALA A 167 8.77 20.66 7.92
C ALA A 167 9.69 21.88 7.95
N LYS A 168 10.35 22.09 9.10
CA LYS A 168 11.42 23.09 9.25
C LYS A 168 12.66 22.69 8.43
N LYS A 169 13.01 21.41 8.45
CA LYS A 169 14.17 20.85 7.75
C LYS A 169 13.91 19.41 7.35
N VAL A 170 14.43 19.03 6.19
CA VAL A 170 14.41 17.66 5.68
C VAL A 170 15.83 17.20 5.42
N TYR A 171 16.25 16.11 6.04
CA TYR A 171 17.46 15.40 5.66
C TYR A 171 17.10 14.29 4.65
N MET A 172 17.77 14.24 3.51
CA MET A 172 17.67 13.07 2.62
C MET A 172 18.89 12.17 2.83
N ILE A 173 18.66 10.95 3.29
CA ILE A 173 19.72 9.95 3.52
C ILE A 173 19.85 9.10 2.27
N VAL A 174 20.95 9.30 1.53
CA VAL A 174 21.19 8.67 0.23
C VAL A 174 22.45 7.79 0.31
N ARG A 175 22.29 6.47 0.09
CA ARG A 175 23.42 5.50 0.21
C ARG A 175 24.51 5.63 -0.85
N ARG A 176 24.26 6.38 -1.91
CA ARG A 176 25.19 6.65 -3.03
C ARG A 176 25.55 8.12 -3.07
N ASP A 177 26.48 8.47 -3.93
CA ASP A 177 26.88 9.85 -4.23
C ASP A 177 26.01 10.50 -5.33
N VAL A 178 25.01 9.78 -5.84
CA VAL A 178 24.10 10.23 -6.88
C VAL A 178 22.67 9.77 -6.60
N PHE A 179 21.71 10.55 -7.05
CA PHE A 179 20.30 10.12 -7.12
C PHE A 179 20.06 9.18 -8.29
N ARG A 180 19.08 8.29 -8.14
CA ARG A 180 18.48 7.52 -9.25
C ARG A 180 17.26 8.23 -9.85
N ALA A 181 16.78 9.28 -9.22
CA ALA A 181 15.64 10.07 -9.64
C ALA A 181 15.88 10.76 -11.00
N SER A 182 14.82 11.20 -11.64
CA SER A 182 14.85 12.00 -12.86
C SER A 182 15.61 13.31 -12.63
N LYS A 183 16.26 13.84 -13.66
CA LYS A 183 17.04 15.09 -13.57
C LYS A 183 16.20 16.27 -13.08
N ILE A 184 14.92 16.29 -13.43
CA ILE A 184 13.98 17.33 -12.97
C ILE A 184 13.80 17.27 -11.46
N MET A 185 13.59 16.07 -10.91
CA MET A 185 13.41 15.88 -9.48
C MET A 185 14.69 16.17 -8.69
N GLN A 186 15.85 15.72 -9.21
CA GLN A 186 17.14 16.05 -8.63
C GLN A 186 17.34 17.57 -8.50
N LYS A 187 17.07 18.32 -9.60
CA LYS A 187 17.19 19.78 -9.60
C LYS A 187 16.29 20.46 -8.60
N LYS A 188 15.03 20.00 -8.48
CA LYS A 188 14.08 20.53 -7.51
C LYS A 188 14.58 20.34 -6.07
N VAL A 189 14.97 19.11 -5.72
CA VAL A 189 15.50 18.81 -4.38
C VAL A 189 16.72 19.63 -4.03
N LEU A 190 17.72 19.68 -4.94
CA LEU A 190 18.98 20.39 -4.70
C LEU A 190 18.82 21.92 -4.61
N ASN A 191 17.73 22.48 -5.16
CA ASN A 191 17.41 23.90 -5.09
C ASN A 191 16.45 24.26 -3.96
N THR A 192 16.02 23.30 -3.13
CA THR A 192 15.12 23.56 -2.01
C THR A 192 15.93 23.81 -0.75
N GLU A 193 15.85 25.04 -0.21
CA GLU A 193 16.75 25.54 0.86
C GLU A 193 16.72 24.71 2.15
N ASN A 194 15.56 24.16 2.53
CA ASN A 194 15.41 23.39 3.75
C ASN A 194 15.59 21.87 3.55
N ILE A 195 16.07 21.43 2.36
CA ILE A 195 16.48 20.04 2.13
C ILE A 195 18.01 19.95 2.16
N GLU A 196 18.53 19.09 3.01
CA GLU A 196 19.96 18.73 3.06
C GLU A 196 20.15 17.28 2.66
N VAL A 197 20.98 17.02 1.63
CA VAL A 197 21.25 15.66 1.16
C VAL A 197 22.51 15.12 1.81
N LEU A 198 22.35 14.03 2.56
CA LEU A 198 23.43 13.28 3.20
C LEU A 198 23.84 12.13 2.27
N TRP A 199 24.84 12.38 1.44
CA TRP A 199 25.37 11.43 0.47
C TRP A 199 26.24 10.35 1.11
N ASN A 200 26.27 9.17 0.49
CA ASN A 200 27.07 8.02 0.92
C ASN A 200 26.78 7.61 2.38
N CYS A 201 25.55 7.80 2.82
CA CYS A 201 25.10 7.50 4.18
C CYS A 201 24.10 6.36 4.20
N ASN A 202 24.26 5.44 5.15
CA ASN A 202 23.26 4.43 5.52
C ASN A 202 22.80 4.71 6.95
N THR A 203 21.55 4.37 7.25
CA THR A 203 21.05 4.39 8.62
C THR A 203 21.52 3.13 9.33
N GLN A 204 22.12 3.28 10.49
CA GLN A 204 22.54 2.21 11.37
C GLN A 204 21.47 1.93 12.43
N GLU A 205 20.84 2.99 12.95
CA GLU A 205 19.86 2.92 14.02
C GLU A 205 18.92 4.13 13.98
N VAL A 206 17.65 3.92 14.26
CA VAL A 206 16.71 5.01 14.59
C VAL A 206 16.74 5.21 16.10
N LEU A 207 17.00 6.42 16.54
CA LEU A 207 17.12 6.81 17.94
C LEU A 207 15.78 7.39 18.43
N GLY A 208 15.44 7.11 19.67
CA GLY A 208 14.22 7.64 20.25
C GLY A 208 14.03 7.26 21.70
N ASP A 209 13.01 7.81 22.30
CA ASP A 209 12.62 7.59 23.71
C ASP A 209 11.19 7.06 23.81
N ALA A 210 10.56 7.22 24.98
CA ALA A 210 9.18 6.80 25.19
C ALA A 210 8.14 7.62 24.41
N MET A 211 8.52 8.78 23.89
CA MET A 211 7.66 9.69 23.12
C MET A 211 7.78 9.49 21.62
N GLY A 212 8.77 8.73 21.15
CA GLY A 212 9.00 8.42 19.74
C GLY A 212 10.41 8.73 19.26
N VAL A 213 10.54 8.98 17.96
CA VAL A 213 11.83 9.26 17.30
C VAL A 213 12.40 10.61 17.77
N THR A 214 13.68 10.62 18.13
CA THR A 214 14.45 11.82 18.48
C THR A 214 15.69 12.01 17.62
N GLY A 215 16.09 11.00 16.83
CA GLY A 215 17.28 11.05 16.00
C GLY A 215 17.47 9.83 15.12
N ALA A 216 18.53 9.85 14.36
CA ALA A 216 19.04 8.69 13.63
C ALA A 216 20.56 8.63 13.66
N ARG A 217 21.11 7.46 13.87
CA ARG A 217 22.54 7.17 13.75
C ARG A 217 22.86 6.73 12.35
N LEU A 218 23.75 7.46 11.72
CA LEU A 218 24.16 7.25 10.34
C LEU A 218 25.62 6.80 10.26
N VAL A 219 25.91 6.01 9.25
CA VAL A 219 27.28 5.62 8.92
C VAL A 219 27.60 6.00 7.48
N ARG A 220 28.70 6.72 7.27
CA ARG A 220 29.22 7.04 5.94
C ARG A 220 29.97 5.85 5.33
N LYS A 221 30.15 5.90 4.02
CA LYS A 221 30.92 4.88 3.28
C LYS A 221 32.38 4.72 3.78
N ASP A 222 32.97 5.76 4.36
CA ASP A 222 34.32 5.75 4.96
C ASP A 222 34.35 5.19 6.40
N GLY A 223 33.20 4.76 6.93
CA GLY A 223 33.06 4.22 8.28
C GLY A 223 32.78 5.26 9.36
N THR A 224 32.74 6.56 9.02
CA THR A 224 32.41 7.63 9.98
C THR A 224 30.97 7.48 10.46
N VAL A 225 30.78 7.38 11.78
CA VAL A 225 29.47 7.32 12.44
C VAL A 225 29.12 8.67 13.05
N PHE A 226 27.90 9.12 12.86
CA PHE A 226 27.38 10.36 13.45
C PHE A 226 25.88 10.30 13.63
N ASP A 227 25.37 11.09 14.57
CA ASP A 227 23.94 11.17 14.85
C ASP A 227 23.38 12.48 14.28
N ILE A 228 22.12 12.42 13.81
CA ILE A 228 21.32 13.58 13.43
C ILE A 228 20.08 13.65 14.33
N ALA A 229 19.70 14.86 14.75
CA ALA A 229 18.47 15.10 15.51
C ALA A 229 17.30 15.26 14.54
N ILE A 230 16.28 14.43 14.68
CA ILE A 230 15.07 14.44 13.87
C ILE A 230 13.86 14.05 14.73
N ASP A 231 12.68 14.51 14.35
CA ASP A 231 11.41 14.17 14.98
C ASP A 231 10.65 13.07 14.23
N GLY A 232 10.99 12.84 12.95
CA GLY A 232 10.36 11.85 12.09
C GLY A 232 11.33 11.24 11.07
N PHE A 233 11.13 9.95 10.78
CA PHE A 233 11.98 9.14 9.90
C PHE A 233 11.10 8.47 8.84
N PHE A 234 11.22 8.90 7.59
CA PHE A 234 10.40 8.44 6.47
C PHE A 234 11.18 7.53 5.54
N LEU A 235 10.60 6.38 5.23
CA LEU A 235 11.18 5.35 4.38
C LEU A 235 10.59 5.43 2.96
N ALA A 236 11.32 6.04 2.05
CA ALA A 236 10.95 6.16 0.63
C ALA A 236 11.79 5.23 -0.26
N ILE A 237 11.93 3.96 0.15
CA ILE A 237 12.74 2.93 -0.53
C ILE A 237 11.91 1.94 -1.37
N GLY A 238 10.62 2.22 -1.51
CA GLY A 238 9.68 1.51 -2.35
C GLY A 238 8.76 0.55 -1.60
N HIS A 239 7.91 -0.13 -2.37
CA HIS A 239 6.95 -1.10 -1.90
C HIS A 239 7.13 -2.42 -2.64
N THR A 240 6.55 -3.49 -2.11
CA THR A 240 6.46 -4.79 -2.77
C THR A 240 4.98 -5.14 -2.89
N PRO A 241 4.41 -5.19 -4.11
CA PRO A 241 3.03 -5.61 -4.30
C PRO A 241 2.86 -7.10 -3.94
N ALA A 242 1.72 -7.44 -3.33
CA ALA A 242 1.40 -8.81 -2.95
C ALA A 242 0.79 -9.58 -4.15
N SER A 243 1.55 -9.66 -5.24
CA SER A 243 1.17 -10.22 -6.54
C SER A 243 1.87 -11.53 -6.89
N ALA A 244 2.85 -11.97 -6.09
CA ALA A 244 3.70 -13.13 -6.40
C ALA A 244 2.91 -14.41 -6.72
N LEU A 245 1.79 -14.64 -6.02
CA LEU A 245 0.91 -15.78 -6.24
C LEU A 245 0.31 -15.81 -7.66
N PHE A 246 0.12 -14.65 -8.25
CA PHE A 246 -0.53 -14.48 -9.56
C PHE A 246 0.47 -14.35 -10.71
N ALA A 247 1.76 -14.17 -10.42
CA ALA A 247 2.82 -13.94 -11.40
C ALA A 247 2.88 -14.97 -12.55
N PRO A 248 2.59 -16.29 -12.34
CA PRO A 248 2.57 -17.26 -13.43
C PRO A 248 1.43 -17.06 -14.43
N TRP A 249 0.39 -16.30 -14.09
CA TRP A 249 -0.87 -16.23 -14.81
C TRP A 249 -1.14 -14.88 -15.46
N ILE A 250 -0.79 -13.78 -14.78
CA ILE A 250 -1.14 -12.43 -15.18
C ILE A 250 0.11 -11.59 -15.46
N LYS A 251 -0.04 -10.58 -16.31
CA LYS A 251 1.05 -9.66 -16.63
C LYS A 251 1.34 -8.72 -15.48
N LEU A 252 2.62 -8.63 -15.11
CA LEU A 252 3.14 -7.71 -14.11
C LEU A 252 4.09 -6.69 -14.78
N ASP A 253 4.27 -5.54 -14.14
CA ASP A 253 5.34 -4.61 -14.49
C ASP A 253 6.70 -5.09 -13.96
N GLU A 254 7.77 -4.35 -14.24
CA GLU A 254 9.13 -4.65 -13.78
C GLU A 254 9.32 -4.64 -12.26
N ASN A 255 8.39 -4.01 -11.53
CA ASN A 255 8.39 -3.91 -10.07
C ASN A 255 7.42 -4.90 -9.41
N GLY A 256 6.71 -5.72 -10.20
CA GLY A 256 5.78 -6.73 -9.75
C GLY A 256 4.33 -6.26 -9.58
N TYR A 257 3.99 -5.03 -9.96
CA TYR A 257 2.60 -4.56 -9.92
C TYR A 257 1.78 -5.19 -11.05
N ILE A 258 0.51 -5.52 -10.75
CA ILE A 258 -0.41 -6.08 -11.74
C ILE A 258 -0.74 -5.02 -12.79
N LEU A 259 -0.53 -5.34 -14.06
CA LEU A 259 -0.91 -4.48 -15.18
C LEU A 259 -2.40 -4.63 -15.48
N THR A 260 -3.09 -3.51 -15.61
CA THR A 260 -4.51 -3.42 -15.99
C THR A 260 -4.69 -2.70 -17.31
N GLU A 261 -5.84 -2.91 -17.96
CA GLU A 261 -6.11 -2.35 -19.30
C GLU A 261 -6.69 -0.94 -19.21
N GLY A 262 -5.93 0.06 -19.67
CA GLY A 262 -6.40 1.45 -19.76
C GLY A 262 -6.88 2.01 -18.42
N THR A 263 -8.17 2.37 -18.33
CA THR A 263 -8.82 2.86 -17.10
C THR A 263 -9.62 1.80 -16.36
N SER A 264 -9.71 0.57 -16.93
CA SER A 264 -10.35 -0.60 -16.33
C SER A 264 -9.45 -1.22 -15.25
N THR A 265 -10.02 -2.12 -14.47
CA THR A 265 -9.31 -2.97 -13.50
C THR A 265 -9.03 -4.37 -14.06
N GLN A 266 -9.41 -4.61 -15.32
CA GLN A 266 -9.22 -5.89 -16.01
C GLN A 266 -7.73 -6.19 -16.16
N THR A 267 -7.34 -7.42 -15.79
CA THR A 267 -5.98 -7.92 -15.97
C THR A 267 -5.81 -8.57 -17.35
N SER A 268 -4.65 -9.16 -17.61
CA SER A 268 -4.43 -9.94 -18.84
C SER A 268 -5.23 -11.25 -18.92
N VAL A 269 -5.96 -11.62 -17.87
CA VAL A 269 -6.84 -12.80 -17.85
C VAL A 269 -8.29 -12.29 -17.73
N PRO A 270 -9.15 -12.54 -18.76
CA PRO A 270 -10.55 -12.13 -18.73
C PRO A 270 -11.28 -12.74 -17.51
N GLY A 271 -12.06 -11.92 -16.78
CA GLY A 271 -12.75 -12.32 -15.55
C GLY A 271 -11.89 -12.19 -14.29
N VAL A 272 -10.62 -11.79 -14.42
CA VAL A 272 -9.72 -11.48 -13.30
C VAL A 272 -9.42 -9.98 -13.28
N PHE A 273 -9.68 -9.35 -12.15
CA PHE A 273 -9.55 -7.91 -11.92
C PHE A 273 -8.57 -7.63 -10.80
N ALA A 274 -7.91 -6.46 -10.83
CA ALA A 274 -7.02 -6.02 -9.77
C ALA A 274 -7.44 -4.65 -9.23
N ALA A 275 -7.33 -4.46 -7.90
CA ALA A 275 -7.71 -3.22 -7.25
C ALA A 275 -6.79 -2.88 -6.07
N GLY A 276 -6.60 -1.60 -5.80
CA GLY A 276 -5.75 -1.09 -4.74
C GLY A 276 -4.26 -1.15 -5.08
N ASP A 277 -3.45 -1.12 -4.04
CA ASP A 277 -2.00 -0.95 -4.15
C ASP A 277 -1.29 -2.10 -4.87
N VAL A 278 -1.92 -3.25 -5.06
CA VAL A 278 -1.34 -4.36 -5.84
C VAL A 278 -1.19 -4.01 -7.33
N MET A 279 -1.97 -3.04 -7.83
CA MET A 279 -1.90 -2.54 -9.20
C MET A 279 -1.51 -1.05 -9.30
N ASP A 280 -1.45 -0.33 -8.17
CA ASP A 280 -1.14 1.11 -8.14
C ASP A 280 0.28 1.36 -7.59
N PRO A 281 1.30 1.51 -8.44
CA PRO A 281 2.66 1.82 -8.00
C PRO A 281 2.84 3.27 -7.54
N ARG A 282 1.84 4.15 -7.77
CA ARG A 282 2.00 5.60 -7.67
C ARG A 282 1.31 6.22 -6.47
N TYR A 283 -0.02 6.07 -6.36
CA TYR A 283 -0.80 6.82 -5.38
C TYR A 283 -0.82 6.18 -4.00
N ARG A 284 -1.15 4.90 -3.92
CA ARG A 284 -1.17 4.11 -2.67
C ARG A 284 -1.88 4.84 -1.53
N GLN A 285 -3.10 5.32 -1.80
CA GLN A 285 -3.96 5.98 -0.85
C GLN A 285 -5.24 5.18 -0.61
N ALA A 286 -5.79 5.25 0.61
CA ALA A 286 -7.01 4.54 0.97
C ALA A 286 -8.18 4.90 0.05
N VAL A 287 -8.32 6.19 -0.31
CA VAL A 287 -9.39 6.67 -1.18
C VAL A 287 -9.22 6.19 -2.64
N THR A 288 -7.99 6.13 -3.18
CA THR A 288 -7.75 5.59 -4.53
C THR A 288 -7.92 4.07 -4.56
N ALA A 289 -7.51 3.38 -3.51
CA ALA A 289 -7.75 1.95 -3.34
C ALA A 289 -9.24 1.65 -3.30
N ALA A 290 -10.03 2.37 -2.50
CA ALA A 290 -11.48 2.25 -2.46
C ALA A 290 -12.12 2.51 -3.83
N ALA A 291 -11.69 3.57 -4.53
CA ALA A 291 -12.20 3.88 -5.87
C ALA A 291 -11.92 2.77 -6.89
N SER A 292 -10.72 2.17 -6.84
CA SER A 292 -10.39 1.03 -7.71
C SER A 292 -11.19 -0.22 -7.37
N GLY A 293 -11.50 -0.47 -6.07
CA GLY A 293 -12.41 -1.55 -5.65
C GLY A 293 -13.81 -1.40 -6.22
N CYS A 294 -14.35 -0.16 -6.23
CA CYS A 294 -15.63 0.14 -6.90
C CYS A 294 -15.58 -0.21 -8.40
N LYS A 295 -14.50 0.19 -9.11
CA LYS A 295 -14.32 -0.14 -10.52
C LYS A 295 -14.26 -1.66 -10.74
N ALA A 296 -13.48 -2.39 -9.94
CA ALA A 296 -13.31 -3.84 -10.08
C ALA A 296 -14.63 -4.60 -9.92
N ALA A 297 -15.47 -4.20 -8.98
CA ALA A 297 -16.80 -4.78 -8.82
C ALA A 297 -17.69 -4.51 -10.04
N ARG A 298 -17.62 -3.30 -10.62
CA ARG A 298 -18.38 -2.94 -11.82
C ARG A 298 -17.89 -3.67 -13.06
N ASP A 299 -16.57 -3.83 -13.20
CA ASP A 299 -15.98 -4.59 -14.30
C ASP A 299 -16.35 -6.09 -14.19
N ALA A 300 -16.37 -6.65 -12.96
CA ALA A 300 -16.81 -8.02 -12.70
C ALA A 300 -18.31 -8.22 -13.01
N GLU A 301 -19.16 -7.27 -12.64
CA GLU A 301 -20.59 -7.26 -13.00
C GLU A 301 -20.77 -7.31 -14.52
N THR A 302 -20.09 -6.43 -15.25
CA THR A 302 -20.15 -6.39 -16.72
C THR A 302 -19.71 -7.72 -17.33
N PHE A 303 -18.56 -8.26 -16.86
CA PHE A 303 -18.06 -9.55 -17.34
C PHE A 303 -19.08 -10.68 -17.16
N LEU A 304 -19.70 -10.77 -15.98
CA LEU A 304 -20.71 -11.81 -15.71
C LEU A 304 -21.94 -11.67 -16.60
N LEU A 305 -22.45 -10.44 -16.80
CA LEU A 305 -23.59 -10.18 -17.69
C LEU A 305 -23.30 -10.56 -19.15
N GLU A 306 -22.07 -10.39 -19.62
CA GLU A 306 -21.65 -10.74 -20.98
C GLU A 306 -21.44 -12.26 -21.16
N HIS A 307 -21.23 -13.01 -20.07
CA HIS A 307 -20.92 -14.45 -20.10
C HIS A 307 -21.96 -15.33 -19.39
N GLU A 308 -23.02 -14.76 -18.80
CA GLU A 308 -24.19 -15.52 -18.36
C GLU A 308 -24.99 -15.98 -19.61
N ASN A 309 -24.86 -17.30 -19.95
CA ASN A 309 -25.69 -17.98 -20.94
C ASN A 309 -26.97 -18.54 -20.29
#